data_7b4e67a2cc80c1bac77d9e7f0515a745
#
_entry.id   7b4e67a2cc80c1bac77d9e7f0515a745
#
_cell.length_a   1.000
_cell.length_b   1.000
_cell.length_c   1.000
_cell.angle_alpha   90.00
_cell.angle_beta   90.00
_cell.angle_gamma   90.00
#
_symmetry.space_group_name_H-M   'P 1'
#
loop_
_entity.id
_entity.type
_entity.pdbx_description
1 polymer ?
#
loop_
_entity_poly.entity_id
_entity_poly.type
_entity_poly.pdbx_seq_one_letter_code
_entity_poly.pdbx_strand_id
1 'polypeptide(L)'
;MKKTRVAIIGCGNIAGPYSKDIRKQPSLEIAGFSDIDQARAQQFASEHGGKAYANLEEALGDPNVDVIVNLTIFQAHYKVVKAALLAGKHAYSEKPLALKADEALELVELAKSKNLKLGCAPITFLGEAQQTAMKMVREGKIGTPRVVYAEVNHGRIESWHPNPAPFYAVGPNLDVGVYPLALTTALFGRVKQLTAFARTLSPNRVTKDGTAFTVTSPDFYVVNLEFESGVLVRLTTNFYVSGSTNQGEGIEFHGDLGSLHLHSWFVANSKLEYADFGKAYEAIPLVKETDQAIDWSRGLHDFCDAIQNGTQSRVTGDQAAHVVEILSATDESARTGQTVVLKSTFEIPAPMDFAK
;
A
#
# COMPACT_ATOMS: atom_id res chain seq x y z
N MET A 1 -15.36 -21.99 -13.46
CA MET A 1 -14.02 -22.02 -12.83
C MET A 1 -14.15 -22.29 -11.35
N LYS A 2 -13.20 -22.98 -10.72
CA LYS A 2 -13.18 -23.16 -9.26
C LYS A 2 -12.91 -21.80 -8.64
N LYS A 3 -13.71 -21.40 -7.64
CA LYS A 3 -13.49 -20.13 -6.92
C LYS A 3 -12.31 -20.29 -5.96
N THR A 4 -11.50 -19.22 -5.82
CA THR A 4 -10.51 -19.16 -4.74
C THR A 4 -11.22 -18.79 -3.45
N ARG A 5 -11.03 -19.60 -2.40
CA ARG A 5 -11.67 -19.43 -1.10
C ARG A 5 -10.75 -18.71 -0.14
N VAL A 6 -11.19 -17.55 0.32
CA VAL A 6 -10.41 -16.66 1.18
C VAL A 6 -10.98 -16.64 2.60
N ALA A 7 -10.11 -16.73 3.62
CA ALA A 7 -10.46 -16.48 5.01
C ALA A 7 -9.89 -15.11 5.42
N ILE A 8 -10.75 -14.25 5.95
CA ILE A 8 -10.41 -12.90 6.39
C ILE A 8 -10.06 -12.93 7.87
N ILE A 9 -8.86 -12.47 8.20
CA ILE A 9 -8.35 -12.35 9.57
C ILE A 9 -8.28 -10.88 9.94
N GLY A 10 -9.06 -10.48 10.94
CA GLY A 10 -9.29 -9.10 11.33
C GLY A 10 -10.57 -8.52 10.74
N CYS A 11 -11.54 -8.23 11.60
CA CYS A 11 -12.86 -7.67 11.27
C CYS A 11 -12.95 -6.19 11.68
N GLY A 12 -11.89 -5.42 11.37
CA GLY A 12 -11.79 -3.98 11.62
C GLY A 12 -12.47 -3.13 10.53
N ASN A 13 -12.13 -1.83 10.52
CA ASN A 13 -12.78 -0.83 9.66
C ASN A 13 -12.75 -1.16 8.16
N ILE A 14 -11.67 -1.77 7.66
CA ILE A 14 -11.51 -2.06 6.23
C ILE A 14 -12.09 -3.42 5.81
N ALA A 15 -12.38 -4.30 6.76
CA ALA A 15 -12.92 -5.63 6.45
C ALA A 15 -14.31 -5.55 5.76
N GLY A 16 -15.15 -4.58 6.13
CA GLY A 16 -16.44 -4.33 5.48
C GLY A 16 -16.30 -3.93 4.00
N PRO A 17 -15.52 -2.90 3.66
CA PRO A 17 -15.19 -2.57 2.27
C PRO A 17 -14.61 -3.74 1.48
N TYR A 18 -13.61 -4.45 2.01
CA TYR A 18 -13.05 -5.65 1.37
C TYR A 18 -14.13 -6.71 1.11
N SER A 19 -14.92 -7.05 2.11
CA SER A 19 -15.98 -8.07 1.99
C SER A 19 -17.02 -7.74 0.92
N LYS A 20 -17.41 -6.45 0.83
CA LYS A 20 -18.34 -5.96 -0.21
C LYS A 20 -17.76 -6.11 -1.61
N ASP A 21 -16.49 -5.74 -1.79
CA ASP A 21 -15.84 -5.77 -3.10
C ASP A 21 -15.47 -7.20 -3.51
N ILE A 22 -15.01 -8.07 -2.58
CA ILE A 22 -14.80 -9.50 -2.84
C ILE A 22 -16.06 -10.17 -3.37
N ARG A 23 -17.23 -9.86 -2.82
CA ARG A 23 -18.52 -10.45 -3.27
C ARG A 23 -18.91 -10.05 -4.70
N LYS A 24 -18.34 -8.99 -5.25
CA LYS A 24 -18.54 -8.59 -6.65
C LYS A 24 -17.67 -9.43 -7.61
N GLN A 25 -16.65 -10.13 -7.10
CA GLN A 25 -15.70 -10.90 -7.90
C GLN A 25 -16.20 -12.35 -8.05
N PRO A 26 -16.59 -12.79 -9.25
CA PRO A 26 -17.15 -14.12 -9.46
C PRO A 26 -16.15 -15.26 -9.19
N SER A 27 -14.86 -14.97 -9.26
CA SER A 27 -13.75 -15.93 -9.02
C SER A 27 -13.40 -16.10 -7.55
N LEU A 28 -13.96 -15.27 -6.65
CA LEU A 28 -13.67 -15.29 -5.21
C LEU A 28 -14.85 -15.80 -4.39
N GLU A 29 -14.55 -16.41 -3.23
CA GLU A 29 -15.54 -16.82 -2.23
C GLU A 29 -14.97 -16.59 -0.83
N ILE A 30 -15.75 -15.91 0.02
CA ILE A 30 -15.38 -15.76 1.44
C ILE A 30 -15.67 -17.08 2.16
N ALA A 31 -14.64 -17.79 2.60
CA ALA A 31 -14.75 -19.01 3.39
C ALA A 31 -15.18 -18.70 4.84
N GLY A 32 -14.70 -17.59 5.39
CA GLY A 32 -15.07 -17.14 6.72
C GLY A 32 -14.21 -16.02 7.25
N PHE A 33 -14.43 -15.71 8.52
CA PHE A 33 -13.84 -14.60 9.26
C PHE A 33 -13.28 -15.08 10.60
N SER A 34 -12.18 -14.47 11.02
CA SER A 34 -11.61 -14.61 12.35
C SER A 34 -11.21 -13.25 12.90
N ASP A 35 -11.50 -13.01 14.17
CA ASP A 35 -11.07 -11.81 14.90
C ASP A 35 -10.80 -12.22 16.36
N ILE A 36 -9.95 -11.45 17.06
CA ILE A 36 -9.74 -11.62 18.50
C ILE A 36 -11.03 -11.33 19.29
N ASP A 37 -11.90 -10.49 18.74
CA ASP A 37 -13.27 -10.28 19.19
C ASP A 37 -14.20 -11.23 18.42
N GLN A 38 -14.53 -12.35 19.02
CA GLN A 38 -15.37 -13.40 18.43
C GLN A 38 -16.75 -12.88 17.99
N ALA A 39 -17.31 -11.90 18.70
CA ALA A 39 -18.60 -11.32 18.34
C ALA A 39 -18.53 -10.59 16.98
N ARG A 40 -17.41 -9.91 16.68
CA ARG A 40 -17.18 -9.31 15.36
C ARG A 40 -17.07 -10.35 14.26
N ALA A 41 -16.33 -11.45 14.49
CA ALA A 41 -16.22 -12.52 13.50
C ALA A 41 -17.60 -13.13 13.20
N GLN A 42 -18.44 -13.33 14.20
CA GLN A 42 -19.82 -13.84 14.06
C GLN A 42 -20.70 -12.83 13.30
N GLN A 43 -20.60 -11.54 13.63
CA GLN A 43 -21.33 -10.47 12.92
C GLN A 43 -20.97 -10.47 11.43
N PHE A 44 -19.66 -10.43 11.09
CA PHE A 44 -19.20 -10.43 9.71
C PHE A 44 -19.63 -11.67 8.93
N ALA A 45 -19.56 -12.85 9.55
CA ALA A 45 -20.03 -14.08 8.93
C ALA A 45 -21.55 -14.05 8.66
N SER A 46 -22.34 -13.48 9.56
CA SER A 46 -23.80 -13.29 9.37
C SER A 46 -24.09 -12.31 8.24
N GLU A 47 -23.35 -11.20 8.12
CA GLU A 47 -23.59 -10.13 7.13
C GLU A 47 -23.06 -10.48 5.73
N HIS A 48 -21.93 -11.18 5.65
CA HIS A 48 -21.20 -11.41 4.42
C HIS A 48 -21.18 -12.88 3.96
N GLY A 49 -21.65 -13.80 4.80
CA GLY A 49 -21.57 -15.25 4.56
C GLY A 49 -20.24 -15.86 5.02
N GLY A 50 -20.12 -17.18 4.90
CA GLY A 50 -18.97 -17.94 5.38
C GLY A 50 -19.06 -18.32 6.87
N LYS A 51 -17.97 -18.86 7.41
CA LYS A 51 -17.89 -19.31 8.81
C LYS A 51 -17.37 -18.18 9.72
N ALA A 52 -17.76 -18.18 10.98
CA ALA A 52 -17.04 -17.49 12.04
C ALA A 52 -16.04 -18.49 12.66
N TYR A 53 -14.77 -18.37 12.31
CA TYR A 53 -13.71 -19.20 12.93
C TYR A 53 -13.45 -18.73 14.36
N ALA A 54 -13.25 -19.68 15.27
CA ALA A 54 -12.99 -19.36 16.68
C ALA A 54 -11.66 -18.64 16.91
N ASN A 55 -10.69 -18.86 16.03
CA ASN A 55 -9.35 -18.25 16.07
C ASN A 55 -8.64 -18.41 14.72
N LEU A 56 -7.41 -17.87 14.62
CA LEU A 56 -6.58 -18.01 13.43
C LEU A 56 -6.27 -19.47 13.10
N GLU A 57 -5.98 -20.29 14.11
CA GLU A 57 -5.59 -21.69 13.96
C GLU A 57 -6.70 -22.51 13.29
N GLU A 58 -7.96 -22.26 13.62
CA GLU A 58 -9.10 -22.92 12.97
C GLU A 58 -9.20 -22.54 11.50
N ALA A 59 -9.02 -21.26 11.16
CA ALA A 59 -9.00 -20.81 9.77
C ALA A 59 -7.83 -21.42 8.97
N LEU A 60 -6.65 -21.52 9.59
CA LEU A 60 -5.47 -22.16 8.99
C LEU A 60 -5.66 -23.66 8.77
N GLY A 61 -6.37 -24.33 9.68
CA GLY A 61 -6.67 -25.77 9.62
C GLY A 61 -7.79 -26.14 8.64
N ASP A 62 -8.57 -25.18 8.12
CA ASP A 62 -9.66 -25.49 7.18
C ASP A 62 -9.07 -25.85 5.79
N PRO A 63 -9.24 -27.10 5.33
CA PRO A 63 -8.72 -27.55 4.03
C PRO A 63 -9.38 -26.83 2.84
N ASN A 64 -10.51 -26.17 3.06
CA ASN A 64 -11.23 -25.41 2.03
C ASN A 64 -10.77 -23.95 1.94
N VAL A 65 -9.83 -23.51 2.73
CA VAL A 65 -9.24 -22.15 2.61
C VAL A 65 -7.99 -22.23 1.75
N ASP A 66 -7.97 -21.47 0.66
CA ASP A 66 -6.83 -21.37 -0.27
C ASP A 66 -5.91 -20.20 0.15
N VAL A 67 -6.48 -19.07 0.58
CA VAL A 67 -5.77 -17.82 0.87
C VAL A 67 -6.20 -17.25 2.22
N ILE A 68 -5.23 -16.85 3.02
CA ILE A 68 -5.45 -16.01 4.21
C ILE A 68 -5.32 -14.54 3.80
N VAL A 69 -6.39 -13.77 4.05
CA VAL A 69 -6.45 -12.32 3.85
C VAL A 69 -6.30 -11.64 5.20
N ASN A 70 -5.15 -11.05 5.44
CA ASN A 70 -4.81 -10.43 6.70
C ASN A 70 -5.18 -8.95 6.70
N LEU A 71 -6.22 -8.58 7.43
CA LEU A 71 -6.72 -7.21 7.64
C LEU A 71 -6.60 -6.79 9.12
N THR A 72 -5.65 -7.36 9.83
CA THR A 72 -5.39 -7.04 11.24
C THR A 72 -4.70 -5.69 11.41
N ILE A 73 -4.26 -5.36 12.61
CA ILE A 73 -3.45 -4.19 12.89
C ILE A 73 -2.00 -4.40 12.46
N PHE A 74 -1.27 -3.33 12.18
CA PHE A 74 0.11 -3.35 11.68
C PHE A 74 1.05 -4.28 12.46
N GLN A 75 0.92 -4.29 13.79
CA GLN A 75 1.76 -5.10 14.69
C GLN A 75 1.54 -6.61 14.55
N ALA A 76 0.40 -7.02 13.98
CA ALA A 76 0.06 -8.42 13.81
C ALA A 76 0.40 -8.97 12.42
N HIS A 77 0.66 -8.09 11.42
CA HIS A 77 0.82 -8.50 10.02
C HIS A 77 1.86 -9.61 9.86
N TYR A 78 3.07 -9.40 10.34
CA TYR A 78 4.15 -10.39 10.24
C TYR A 78 3.75 -11.75 10.83
N LYS A 79 3.17 -11.76 12.03
CA LYS A 79 2.82 -13.01 12.73
C LYS A 79 1.72 -13.78 11.99
N VAL A 80 0.67 -13.10 11.53
CA VAL A 80 -0.45 -13.71 10.82
C VAL A 80 0.01 -14.25 9.45
N VAL A 81 0.76 -13.47 8.69
CA VAL A 81 1.30 -13.90 7.38
C VAL A 81 2.24 -15.09 7.56
N LYS A 82 3.15 -15.05 8.53
CA LYS A 82 4.07 -16.16 8.82
C LYS A 82 3.32 -17.44 9.18
N ALA A 83 2.30 -17.35 10.03
CA ALA A 83 1.45 -18.50 10.40
C ALA A 83 0.73 -19.07 9.16
N ALA A 84 0.18 -18.23 8.29
CA ALA A 84 -0.48 -18.66 7.06
C ALA A 84 0.47 -19.43 6.15
N LEU A 85 1.66 -18.90 5.89
CA LEU A 85 2.67 -19.54 5.06
C LEU A 85 3.17 -20.87 5.68
N LEU A 86 3.36 -20.92 7.00
CA LEU A 86 3.75 -22.15 7.70
C LEU A 86 2.68 -23.22 7.60
N ALA A 87 1.39 -22.84 7.62
CA ALA A 87 0.25 -23.74 7.45
C ALA A 87 0.02 -24.17 5.97
N GLY A 88 0.86 -23.73 5.03
CA GLY A 88 0.73 -24.08 3.61
C GLY A 88 -0.36 -23.29 2.89
N LYS A 89 -0.79 -22.14 3.41
CA LYS A 89 -1.76 -21.24 2.77
C LYS A 89 -1.05 -20.12 2.04
N HIS A 90 -1.58 -19.71 0.88
CA HIS A 90 -1.20 -18.44 0.27
C HIS A 90 -1.60 -17.30 1.21
N ALA A 91 -0.88 -16.18 1.18
CA ALA A 91 -1.16 -15.06 2.06
C ALA A 91 -1.26 -13.74 1.27
N TYR A 92 -2.28 -12.97 1.56
CA TYR A 92 -2.45 -11.59 1.13
C TYR A 92 -2.61 -10.71 2.36
N SER A 93 -1.81 -9.66 2.50
CA SER A 93 -1.84 -8.80 3.69
C SER A 93 -2.16 -7.35 3.35
N GLU A 94 -2.81 -6.67 4.28
CA GLU A 94 -2.81 -5.22 4.28
C GLU A 94 -1.39 -4.67 4.51
N LYS A 95 -1.25 -3.41 4.11
CA LYS A 95 0.01 -2.65 4.22
C LYS A 95 0.23 -2.13 5.66
N PRO A 96 1.49 -1.95 6.06
CA PRO A 96 2.71 -2.48 5.45
C PRO A 96 2.82 -4.00 5.70
N LEU A 97 3.57 -4.72 4.85
CA LEU A 97 3.74 -6.17 4.98
C LEU A 97 4.28 -6.59 6.36
N ALA A 98 5.20 -5.82 6.89
CA ALA A 98 5.75 -5.92 8.24
C ALA A 98 6.20 -4.52 8.71
N LEU A 99 6.57 -4.39 9.98
CA LEU A 99 7.10 -3.13 10.53
C LEU A 99 8.62 -2.99 10.37
N LYS A 100 9.32 -4.10 10.03
CA LYS A 100 10.78 -4.15 9.86
C LYS A 100 11.15 -4.83 8.57
N ALA A 101 12.26 -4.40 7.98
CA ALA A 101 12.78 -4.94 6.73
C ALA A 101 13.13 -6.43 6.82
N ASP A 102 13.78 -6.85 7.91
CA ASP A 102 14.15 -8.26 8.15
C ASP A 102 12.94 -9.18 8.25
N GLU A 103 11.87 -8.73 8.92
CA GLU A 103 10.60 -9.46 9.01
C GLU A 103 9.95 -9.60 7.62
N ALA A 104 9.91 -8.52 6.82
CA ALA A 104 9.32 -8.55 5.49
C ALA A 104 10.10 -9.48 4.54
N LEU A 105 11.42 -9.43 4.57
CA LEU A 105 12.29 -10.30 3.77
C LEU A 105 12.16 -11.77 4.19
N GLU A 106 12.07 -12.05 5.49
CA GLU A 106 11.82 -13.42 5.99
C GLU A 106 10.51 -14.00 5.43
N LEU A 107 9.43 -13.20 5.39
CA LEU A 107 8.15 -13.65 4.83
C LEU A 107 8.26 -14.00 3.34
N VAL A 108 9.00 -13.21 2.57
CA VAL A 108 9.25 -13.45 1.14
C VAL A 108 10.00 -14.77 0.96
N GLU A 109 11.09 -14.98 1.69
CA GLU A 109 11.89 -16.20 1.60
C GLU A 109 11.09 -17.44 2.08
N LEU A 110 10.28 -17.29 3.12
CA LEU A 110 9.40 -18.35 3.60
C LEU A 110 8.35 -18.73 2.53
N ALA A 111 7.72 -17.76 1.87
CA ALA A 111 6.77 -18.00 0.80
C ALA A 111 7.44 -18.76 -0.37
N LYS A 112 8.62 -18.31 -0.80
CA LYS A 112 9.42 -18.98 -1.86
C LYS A 112 9.78 -20.41 -1.48
N SER A 113 10.29 -20.62 -0.27
CA SER A 113 10.70 -21.95 0.21
C SER A 113 9.57 -22.98 0.25
N LYS A 114 8.34 -22.50 0.41
CA LYS A 114 7.12 -23.31 0.45
C LYS A 114 6.36 -23.36 -0.88
N ASN A 115 6.89 -22.71 -1.93
CA ASN A 115 6.20 -22.56 -3.23
C ASN A 115 4.79 -21.96 -3.07
N LEU A 116 4.65 -20.99 -2.16
CA LEU A 116 3.43 -20.25 -1.92
C LEU A 116 3.53 -18.82 -2.49
N LYS A 117 2.39 -18.25 -2.83
CA LYS A 117 2.31 -16.84 -3.22
C LYS A 117 2.10 -15.97 -1.97
N LEU A 118 2.78 -14.83 -1.95
CA LEU A 118 2.62 -13.76 -0.97
C LEU A 118 2.29 -12.48 -1.72
N GLY A 119 1.15 -11.87 -1.40
CA GLY A 119 0.70 -10.58 -1.93
C GLY A 119 0.52 -9.58 -0.81
N CYS A 120 0.61 -8.28 -1.14
CA CYS A 120 0.41 -7.21 -0.16
C CYS A 120 -0.18 -5.96 -0.82
N ALA A 121 -1.10 -5.29 -0.10
CA ALA A 121 -1.50 -3.92 -0.38
C ALA A 121 -0.29 -2.96 -0.23
N PRO A 122 -0.34 -1.69 -0.73
CA PRO A 122 -1.54 -1.03 -1.23
C PRO A 122 -1.83 -1.35 -2.69
N ILE A 123 -3.10 -1.33 -3.02
CA ILE A 123 -3.58 -1.62 -4.39
C ILE A 123 -3.76 -0.36 -5.24
N THR A 124 -3.48 0.81 -4.67
CA THR A 124 -3.83 2.10 -5.27
C THR A 124 -3.11 2.36 -6.60
N PHE A 125 -1.88 1.85 -6.76
CA PHE A 125 -1.14 1.97 -8.03
C PHE A 125 -1.79 1.18 -9.19
N LEU A 126 -2.76 0.29 -8.92
CA LEU A 126 -3.57 -0.40 -9.93
C LEU A 126 -4.80 0.40 -10.38
N GLY A 127 -5.02 1.58 -9.80
CA GLY A 127 -6.15 2.47 -10.14
C GLY A 127 -6.04 3.07 -11.54
N GLU A 128 -7.16 3.47 -12.10
CA GLU A 128 -7.27 3.97 -13.48
C GLU A 128 -6.42 5.22 -13.72
N ALA A 129 -6.47 6.19 -12.81
CA ALA A 129 -5.66 7.41 -12.92
C ALA A 129 -4.16 7.13 -12.77
N GLN A 130 -3.79 6.28 -11.80
CA GLN A 130 -2.40 5.89 -11.56
C GLN A 130 -1.83 5.12 -12.75
N GLN A 131 -2.60 4.17 -13.29
CA GLN A 131 -2.19 3.40 -14.47
C GLN A 131 -2.12 4.26 -15.73
N THR A 132 -3.00 5.27 -15.88
CA THR A 132 -2.92 6.24 -16.97
C THR A 132 -1.63 7.05 -16.88
N ALA A 133 -1.30 7.59 -15.70
CA ALA A 133 -0.05 8.32 -15.48
C ALA A 133 1.17 7.43 -15.79
N MET A 134 1.19 6.21 -15.26
CA MET A 134 2.27 5.25 -15.50
C MET A 134 2.41 4.88 -16.99
N LYS A 135 1.29 4.70 -17.71
CA LYS A 135 1.28 4.48 -19.17
C LYS A 135 1.93 5.63 -19.92
N MET A 136 1.52 6.85 -19.64
CA MET A 136 2.05 8.04 -20.30
C MET A 136 3.56 8.20 -20.06
N VAL A 137 4.05 7.91 -18.86
CA VAL A 137 5.48 7.91 -18.57
C VAL A 137 6.21 6.82 -19.36
N ARG A 138 5.68 5.58 -19.39
CA ARG A 138 6.28 4.47 -20.15
C ARG A 138 6.32 4.74 -21.66
N GLU A 139 5.30 5.39 -22.20
CA GLU A 139 5.21 5.74 -23.62
C GLU A 139 6.04 6.98 -23.99
N GLY A 140 6.77 7.56 -23.03
CA GLY A 140 7.66 8.69 -23.26
C GLY A 140 6.96 10.04 -23.46
N LYS A 141 5.70 10.18 -23.01
CA LYS A 141 4.95 11.45 -23.15
C LYS A 141 5.65 12.64 -22.51
N ILE A 142 6.35 12.41 -21.38
CA ILE A 142 7.16 13.44 -20.71
C ILE A 142 8.64 13.42 -21.13
N GLY A 143 9.02 12.59 -22.12
CA GLY A 143 10.42 12.29 -22.42
C GLY A 143 11.05 11.37 -21.37
N THR A 144 12.36 11.47 -21.16
CA THR A 144 13.03 10.72 -20.09
C THR A 144 12.63 11.28 -18.72
N PRO A 145 11.99 10.46 -17.84
CA PRO A 145 11.67 10.92 -16.48
C PRO A 145 12.96 11.23 -15.71
N ARG A 146 13.00 12.37 -15.01
CA ARG A 146 14.16 12.80 -14.25
C ARG A 146 13.88 12.93 -12.76
N VAL A 147 12.78 13.59 -12.42
CA VAL A 147 12.45 13.94 -11.05
C VAL A 147 10.97 13.68 -10.80
N VAL A 148 10.67 13.19 -9.59
CA VAL A 148 9.29 13.02 -9.10
C VAL A 148 9.15 13.73 -7.76
N TYR A 149 8.09 14.49 -7.60
CA TYR A 149 7.66 15.05 -6.32
C TYR A 149 6.43 14.30 -5.84
N ALA A 150 6.55 13.64 -4.70
CA ALA A 150 5.46 12.90 -4.07
C ALA A 150 5.14 13.52 -2.71
N GLU A 151 3.91 13.95 -2.54
CA GLU A 151 3.45 14.64 -1.32
C GLU A 151 2.35 13.83 -0.64
N VAL A 152 2.51 13.63 0.66
CA VAL A 152 1.52 13.01 1.55
C VAL A 152 1.28 13.95 2.72
N ASN A 153 0.47 14.96 2.50
CA ASN A 153 0.02 15.92 3.52
C ASN A 153 -1.28 15.42 4.13
N HIS A 154 -1.19 14.41 5.01
CA HIS A 154 -2.38 13.68 5.51
C HIS A 154 -3.15 14.44 6.61
N GLY A 155 -2.62 15.55 7.08
CA GLY A 155 -3.21 16.36 8.12
C GLY A 155 -3.06 15.74 9.50
N ARG A 156 -3.62 16.44 10.48
CA ARG A 156 -3.55 16.03 11.88
C ARG A 156 -4.59 14.96 12.16
N ILE A 157 -4.15 13.78 12.56
CA ILE A 157 -5.03 12.61 12.80
C ILE A 157 -6.11 12.93 13.85
N GLU A 158 -5.75 13.66 14.90
CA GLU A 158 -6.68 14.09 15.97
C GLU A 158 -7.81 15.00 15.47
N SER A 159 -7.67 15.60 14.28
CA SER A 159 -8.74 16.43 13.71
C SER A 159 -9.93 15.63 13.15
N TRP A 160 -9.73 14.34 12.84
CA TRP A 160 -10.76 13.50 12.21
C TRP A 160 -10.95 12.15 12.89
N HIS A 161 -9.92 11.58 13.55
CA HIS A 161 -9.99 10.27 14.18
C HIS A 161 -10.14 10.38 15.72
N PRO A 162 -11.09 9.66 16.36
CA PRO A 162 -11.32 9.76 17.81
C PRO A 162 -10.17 9.18 18.65
N ASN A 163 -9.42 8.20 18.11
CA ASN A 163 -8.26 7.59 18.76
C ASN A 163 -7.02 7.73 17.87
N PRO A 164 -6.31 8.86 17.90
CA PRO A 164 -5.16 9.15 17.02
C PRO A 164 -3.85 8.46 17.44
N ALA A 165 -3.71 8.05 18.70
CA ALA A 165 -2.46 7.57 19.26
C ALA A 165 -1.83 6.38 18.50
N PRO A 166 -2.56 5.36 18.03
CA PRO A 166 -1.99 4.27 17.24
C PRO A 166 -1.36 4.72 15.92
N PHE A 167 -1.92 5.73 15.25
CA PHE A 167 -1.36 6.29 14.00
C PHE A 167 -0.03 6.99 14.26
N TYR A 168 0.04 7.79 15.32
CA TYR A 168 1.29 8.44 15.69
C TYR A 168 2.36 7.45 16.19
N ALA A 169 1.96 6.34 16.80
CA ALA A 169 2.90 5.30 17.19
C ALA A 169 3.59 4.62 15.98
N VAL A 170 2.89 4.54 14.84
CA VAL A 170 3.41 4.01 13.57
C VAL A 170 4.10 5.12 12.76
N GLY A 171 3.54 6.33 12.79
CA GLY A 171 4.04 7.50 12.08
C GLY A 171 3.65 7.54 10.59
N PRO A 172 3.73 8.75 9.97
CA PRO A 172 3.32 8.96 8.58
C PRO A 172 4.16 8.18 7.56
N ASN A 173 5.43 7.91 7.89
CA ASN A 173 6.30 7.15 7.01
C ASN A 173 5.74 5.76 6.74
N LEU A 174 5.47 4.97 7.77
CA LEU A 174 4.94 3.60 7.67
C LEU A 174 3.45 3.55 7.30
N ASP A 175 2.63 4.48 7.77
CA ASP A 175 1.18 4.43 7.53
C ASP A 175 0.80 4.87 6.12
N VAL A 176 1.34 6.01 5.66
CA VAL A 176 0.91 6.64 4.40
C VAL A 176 2.02 6.76 3.34
N GLY A 177 3.29 6.75 3.72
CA GLY A 177 4.42 6.76 2.77
C GLY A 177 4.45 5.55 1.85
N VAL A 178 3.89 4.44 2.30
CA VAL A 178 3.78 3.19 1.54
C VAL A 178 3.03 3.34 0.20
N TYR A 179 2.07 4.26 0.08
CA TYR A 179 1.27 4.44 -1.13
C TYR A 179 2.06 5.01 -2.32
N PRO A 180 2.67 6.21 -2.21
CA PRO A 180 3.50 6.72 -3.32
C PRO A 180 4.72 5.85 -3.58
N LEU A 181 5.28 5.17 -2.57
CA LEU A 181 6.38 4.24 -2.74
C LEU A 181 5.97 3.02 -3.58
N ALA A 182 4.79 2.43 -3.33
CA ALA A 182 4.28 1.33 -4.14
C ALA A 182 4.09 1.75 -5.61
N LEU A 183 3.58 2.97 -5.87
CA LEU A 183 3.41 3.48 -7.23
C LEU A 183 4.75 3.74 -7.91
N THR A 184 5.66 4.46 -7.25
CA THR A 184 6.95 4.84 -7.85
C THR A 184 7.86 3.63 -8.07
N THR A 185 7.84 2.65 -7.16
CA THR A 185 8.58 1.39 -7.35
C THR A 185 7.97 0.52 -8.45
N ALA A 186 6.64 0.48 -8.58
CA ALA A 186 5.96 -0.21 -9.69
C ALA A 186 6.26 0.42 -11.07
N LEU A 187 6.62 1.71 -11.11
CA LEU A 187 6.94 2.40 -12.35
C LEU A 187 8.44 2.42 -12.67
N PHE A 188 9.29 2.69 -11.70
CA PHE A 188 10.72 2.95 -11.90
C PHE A 188 11.64 1.82 -11.41
N GLY A 189 11.09 0.80 -10.76
CA GLY A 189 11.85 -0.33 -10.22
C GLY A 189 12.43 -0.03 -8.84
N ARG A 190 13.62 -0.57 -8.59
CA ARG A 190 14.28 -0.52 -7.29
C ARG A 190 14.83 0.85 -6.93
N VAL A 191 14.68 1.22 -5.66
CA VAL A 191 15.46 2.30 -5.05
C VAL A 191 16.85 1.78 -4.74
N LYS A 192 17.87 2.50 -5.21
CA LYS A 192 19.29 2.19 -4.99
C LYS A 192 19.73 2.64 -3.61
N GLN A 193 19.44 3.90 -3.26
CA GLN A 193 19.80 4.52 -2.00
C GLN A 193 18.88 5.69 -1.67
N LEU A 194 18.91 6.12 -0.41
CA LEU A 194 18.14 7.25 0.06
C LEU A 194 18.85 8.05 1.14
N THR A 195 18.41 9.31 1.29
CA THR A 195 18.68 10.18 2.46
C THR A 195 17.38 10.72 3.01
N ALA A 196 17.29 10.90 4.31
CA ALA A 196 16.06 11.37 4.94
C ALA A 196 16.31 12.36 6.07
N PHE A 197 15.30 13.19 6.30
CA PHE A 197 15.19 14.07 7.43
C PHE A 197 13.83 13.87 8.11
N ALA A 198 13.78 13.77 9.43
CA ALA A 198 12.55 13.59 10.18
C ALA A 198 12.51 14.47 11.44
N ARG A 199 11.29 14.89 11.82
CA ARG A 199 11.03 15.70 13.00
C ARG A 199 9.67 15.41 13.61
N THR A 200 9.56 15.55 14.92
CA THR A 200 8.29 15.72 15.61
C THR A 200 8.02 17.22 15.69
N LEU A 201 7.12 17.72 14.82
CA LEU A 201 6.84 19.16 14.71
C LEU A 201 5.97 19.66 15.88
N SER A 202 5.02 18.82 16.32
CA SER A 202 4.10 19.18 17.40
C SER A 202 3.93 18.00 18.35
N PRO A 203 4.77 17.93 19.41
CA PRO A 203 4.73 16.79 20.34
C PRO A 203 3.48 16.79 21.24
N ASN A 204 2.98 17.96 21.64
CA ASN A 204 1.83 18.07 22.52
C ASN A 204 0.56 18.32 21.70
N ARG A 205 -0.40 17.44 21.81
CA ARG A 205 -1.64 17.46 21.02
C ARG A 205 -2.84 17.22 21.92
N VAL A 206 -4.03 17.51 21.37
CA VAL A 206 -5.30 17.33 22.07
C VAL A 206 -6.28 16.66 21.12
N THR A 207 -6.93 15.59 21.55
CA THR A 207 -7.99 14.89 20.82
C THR A 207 -9.25 15.76 20.70
N LYS A 208 -10.22 15.35 19.88
CA LYS A 208 -11.49 16.08 19.71
C LYS A 208 -12.29 16.25 21.01
N ASP A 209 -12.17 15.30 21.92
CA ASP A 209 -12.84 15.33 23.23
C ASP A 209 -12.07 16.09 24.31
N GLY A 210 -10.95 16.75 23.95
CA GLY A 210 -10.14 17.55 24.85
C GLY A 210 -9.07 16.78 25.63
N THR A 211 -8.87 15.50 25.36
CA THR A 211 -7.83 14.69 26.03
C THR A 211 -6.46 15.03 25.48
N ALA A 212 -5.54 15.47 26.35
CA ALA A 212 -4.15 15.74 25.98
C ALA A 212 -3.37 14.43 25.77
N PHE A 213 -2.50 14.41 24.75
CA PHE A 213 -1.56 13.30 24.51
C PHE A 213 -0.24 13.81 23.94
N THR A 214 0.80 12.97 24.03
CA THR A 214 2.15 13.34 23.56
C THR A 214 2.57 12.38 22.44
N VAL A 215 3.10 12.95 21.35
CA VAL A 215 3.70 12.24 20.22
C VAL A 215 5.22 12.29 20.37
N THR A 216 5.86 11.15 20.38
CA THR A 216 7.31 11.02 20.54
C THR A 216 8.03 10.59 19.25
N SER A 217 7.32 9.96 18.31
CA SER A 217 7.82 9.61 16.99
C SER A 217 7.75 10.79 16.02
N PRO A 218 8.58 10.84 14.98
CA PRO A 218 8.47 11.86 13.96
C PRO A 218 7.10 11.88 13.30
N ASP A 219 6.55 13.07 13.14
CA ASP A 219 5.28 13.32 12.46
C ASP A 219 5.45 14.02 11.09
N PHE A 220 6.72 14.24 10.70
CA PHE A 220 7.11 14.87 9.43
C PHE A 220 8.41 14.27 8.92
N TYR A 221 8.42 13.86 7.64
CA TYR A 221 9.57 13.31 6.92
C TYR A 221 9.76 13.99 5.57
N VAL A 222 11.02 14.20 5.18
CA VAL A 222 11.45 14.49 3.81
C VAL A 222 12.48 13.45 3.42
N VAL A 223 12.24 12.76 2.32
CA VAL A 223 13.08 11.65 1.85
C VAL A 223 13.49 11.92 0.42
N ASN A 224 14.76 11.82 0.12
CA ASN A 224 15.29 11.83 -1.25
C ASN A 224 15.72 10.41 -1.60
N LEU A 225 15.13 9.86 -2.67
CA LEU A 225 15.38 8.51 -3.16
C LEU A 225 16.06 8.59 -4.53
N GLU A 226 17.11 7.80 -4.71
CA GLU A 226 17.73 7.55 -6.02
C GLU A 226 17.34 6.16 -6.48
N PHE A 227 16.67 6.07 -7.62
CA PHE A 227 16.30 4.80 -8.24
C PHE A 227 17.45 4.27 -9.12
N GLU A 228 17.54 2.96 -9.31
CA GLU A 228 18.51 2.36 -10.24
C GLU A 228 18.31 2.84 -11.69
N SER A 229 17.09 3.21 -12.05
CA SER A 229 16.76 3.84 -13.34
C SER A 229 17.38 5.26 -13.53
N GLY A 230 17.94 5.83 -12.46
CA GLY A 230 18.46 7.21 -12.46
C GLY A 230 17.42 8.28 -12.12
N VAL A 231 16.16 7.90 -11.91
CA VAL A 231 15.10 8.84 -11.48
C VAL A 231 15.34 9.20 -10.01
N LEU A 232 15.18 10.49 -9.71
CA LEU A 232 15.20 11.03 -8.36
C LEU A 232 13.77 11.28 -7.87
N VAL A 233 13.45 10.80 -6.66
CA VAL A 233 12.15 11.04 -6.04
C VAL A 233 12.34 11.81 -4.73
N ARG A 234 11.65 12.94 -4.59
CA ARG A 234 11.46 13.60 -3.30
C ARG A 234 10.09 13.20 -2.76
N LEU A 235 10.09 12.54 -1.61
CA LEU A 235 8.89 12.14 -0.90
C LEU A 235 8.77 12.95 0.40
N THR A 236 7.63 13.63 0.60
CA THR A 236 7.26 14.24 1.87
C THR A 236 6.09 13.48 2.46
N THR A 237 6.20 13.03 3.72
CA THR A 237 5.08 12.40 4.44
C THR A 237 4.89 13.06 5.80
N ASN A 238 3.66 13.42 6.15
CA ASN A 238 3.42 14.03 7.44
C ASN A 238 1.97 13.91 7.95
N PHE A 239 1.85 14.02 9.28
CA PHE A 239 0.60 14.16 10.03
C PHE A 239 0.47 15.56 10.62
N TYR A 240 0.86 16.58 9.85
CA TYR A 240 0.83 17.98 10.30
C TYR A 240 0.17 18.92 9.29
N VAL A 241 0.63 18.91 8.05
CA VAL A 241 0.11 19.75 6.97
C VAL A 241 -1.20 19.16 6.45
N SER A 242 -2.23 20.01 6.28
CA SER A 242 -3.53 19.59 5.75
C SER A 242 -3.44 19.11 4.30
N GLY A 243 -4.16 18.04 3.96
CA GLY A 243 -4.34 17.58 2.59
C GLY A 243 -5.07 18.57 1.68
N SER A 244 -5.73 19.59 2.26
CA SER A 244 -6.41 20.65 1.50
C SER A 244 -5.47 21.76 0.97
N THR A 245 -4.17 21.51 0.95
CA THR A 245 -3.17 22.44 0.36
C THR A 245 -3.05 22.21 -1.15
N ASN A 246 -2.39 23.15 -1.85
CA ASN A 246 -2.17 23.05 -3.30
C ASN A 246 -1.38 21.79 -3.71
N GLN A 247 -0.51 21.28 -2.85
CA GLN A 247 0.26 20.05 -3.10
C GLN A 247 -0.45 18.78 -2.64
N GLY A 248 -1.33 18.89 -1.64
CA GLY A 248 -2.24 17.82 -1.18
C GLY A 248 -1.60 16.44 -1.02
N GLU A 249 -2.20 15.46 -1.66
CA GLU A 249 -1.76 14.06 -1.70
C GLU A 249 -1.41 13.64 -3.14
N GLY A 250 -0.67 14.47 -3.87
CA GLY A 250 -0.38 14.29 -5.29
C GLY A 250 1.02 13.77 -5.59
N ILE A 251 1.20 13.43 -6.87
CA ILE A 251 2.51 13.09 -7.45
C ILE A 251 2.70 13.86 -8.74
N GLU A 252 3.82 14.57 -8.85
CA GLU A 252 4.26 15.21 -10.09
C GLU A 252 5.46 14.47 -10.67
N PHE A 253 5.36 14.10 -11.95
CA PHE A 253 6.43 13.47 -12.72
C PHE A 253 6.99 14.51 -13.71
N HIS A 254 8.29 14.72 -13.67
CA HIS A 254 8.98 15.68 -14.54
C HIS A 254 10.00 14.96 -15.41
N GLY A 255 9.92 15.23 -16.72
CA GLY A 255 10.84 14.68 -17.71
C GLY A 255 11.36 15.75 -18.67
N ASP A 256 12.14 15.31 -19.66
CA ASP A 256 12.82 16.23 -20.59
C ASP A 256 11.85 16.98 -21.50
N LEU A 257 10.64 16.49 -21.76
CA LEU A 257 9.65 17.08 -22.67
C LEU A 257 8.46 17.73 -21.97
N GLY A 258 8.18 17.35 -20.72
CA GLY A 258 7.00 17.84 -20.02
C GLY A 258 6.83 17.25 -18.64
N SER A 259 5.65 17.47 -18.08
CA SER A 259 5.30 17.03 -16.72
C SER A 259 3.89 16.47 -16.66
N LEU A 260 3.67 15.54 -15.72
CA LEU A 260 2.37 14.99 -15.35
C LEU A 260 2.10 15.31 -13.89
N HIS A 261 0.87 15.70 -13.58
CA HIS A 261 0.39 15.87 -12.21
C HIS A 261 -0.79 14.94 -11.95
N LEU A 262 -0.57 13.91 -11.15
CA LEU A 262 -1.57 13.01 -10.59
C LEU A 262 -2.02 13.58 -9.23
N HIS A 263 -3.25 14.10 -9.14
CA HIS A 263 -3.73 14.81 -7.95
C HIS A 263 -3.94 13.94 -6.72
N SER A 264 -4.07 12.62 -6.89
CA SER A 264 -4.09 11.68 -5.76
C SER A 264 -3.42 10.36 -6.13
N TRP A 265 -2.51 9.92 -5.29
CA TRP A 265 -1.95 8.58 -5.34
C TRP A 265 -2.94 7.52 -4.81
N PHE A 266 -4.07 7.93 -4.23
CA PHE A 266 -4.98 7.05 -3.50
C PHE A 266 -6.25 6.69 -4.27
N VAL A 267 -6.95 7.66 -4.89
CA VAL A 267 -8.23 7.41 -5.55
C VAL A 267 -8.07 7.12 -7.05
N ALA A 268 -8.72 6.08 -7.53
CA ALA A 268 -8.60 5.59 -8.89
C ALA A 268 -9.17 6.54 -9.96
N ASN A 269 -10.14 7.38 -9.60
CA ASN A 269 -10.74 8.41 -10.45
C ASN A 269 -10.12 9.80 -10.24
N SER A 270 -8.88 9.85 -9.81
CA SER A 270 -8.17 11.11 -9.58
C SER A 270 -8.00 11.91 -10.88
N LYS A 271 -8.04 13.23 -10.75
CA LYS A 271 -7.66 14.13 -11.84
C LYS A 271 -6.20 13.87 -12.24
N LEU A 272 -5.94 13.88 -13.55
CA LEU A 272 -4.63 13.81 -14.14
C LEU A 272 -4.44 14.99 -15.11
N GLU A 273 -3.31 15.65 -15.03
CA GLU A 273 -2.96 16.79 -15.87
C GLU A 273 -1.59 16.59 -16.50
N TYR A 274 -1.41 17.16 -17.70
CA TYR A 274 -0.17 17.15 -18.46
C TYR A 274 0.20 18.58 -18.86
N ALA A 275 1.49 18.86 -18.88
CA ALA A 275 2.05 20.10 -19.43
C ALA A 275 3.27 19.77 -20.28
N ASP A 276 3.35 20.31 -21.50
CA ASP A 276 4.64 20.43 -22.21
C ASP A 276 5.60 21.30 -21.40
N PHE A 277 6.91 21.12 -21.59
CA PHE A 277 7.89 21.90 -20.85
C PHE A 277 7.67 23.41 -21.00
N GLY A 278 7.50 24.08 -19.86
CA GLY A 278 7.26 25.55 -19.82
C GLY A 278 5.83 25.97 -20.16
N LYS A 279 4.87 25.05 -20.28
CA LYS A 279 3.45 25.35 -20.51
C LYS A 279 2.63 25.15 -19.24
N ALA A 280 1.39 25.60 -19.27
CA ALA A 280 0.42 25.35 -18.20
C ALA A 280 -0.07 23.91 -18.25
N TYR A 281 -0.48 23.39 -17.10
CA TYR A 281 -1.12 22.08 -16.99
C TYR A 281 -2.52 22.10 -17.62
N GLU A 282 -2.84 21.06 -18.36
CA GLU A 282 -4.16 20.79 -18.93
C GLU A 282 -4.65 19.42 -18.50
N ALA A 283 -5.94 19.32 -18.15
CA ALA A 283 -6.55 18.06 -17.77
C ALA A 283 -6.55 17.09 -18.95
N ILE A 284 -6.22 15.84 -18.68
CA ILE A 284 -6.23 14.75 -19.67
C ILE A 284 -7.17 13.64 -19.25
N PRO A 285 -7.85 12.98 -20.23
CA PRO A 285 -8.74 11.87 -19.93
C PRO A 285 -7.95 10.64 -19.43
N LEU A 286 -8.60 9.84 -18.61
CA LEU A 286 -8.08 8.52 -18.20
C LEU A 286 -8.23 7.53 -19.37
N VAL A 287 -7.31 6.58 -19.49
CA VAL A 287 -7.41 5.48 -20.48
C VAL A 287 -8.62 4.60 -20.25
N LYS A 288 -9.13 4.60 -19.05
CA LYS A 288 -10.38 3.97 -18.65
C LYS A 288 -11.03 4.83 -17.56
N GLU A 289 -12.24 5.28 -17.82
CA GLU A 289 -13.03 6.03 -16.85
C GLU A 289 -13.57 5.12 -15.75
N THR A 290 -13.70 5.66 -14.53
CA THR A 290 -14.30 4.97 -13.40
C THR A 290 -14.95 5.96 -12.44
N ASP A 291 -16.13 5.60 -11.91
CA ASP A 291 -16.79 6.33 -10.82
C ASP A 291 -16.34 5.81 -9.44
N GLN A 292 -15.68 4.67 -9.41
CA GLN A 292 -15.23 4.05 -8.17
C GLN A 292 -13.89 4.65 -7.72
N ALA A 293 -13.89 5.29 -6.56
CA ALA A 293 -12.67 5.85 -6.00
C ALA A 293 -11.65 4.76 -5.59
N ILE A 294 -12.12 3.65 -5.00
CA ILE A 294 -11.29 2.53 -4.56
C ILE A 294 -12.06 1.22 -4.78
N ASP A 295 -11.41 0.24 -5.41
CA ASP A 295 -11.82 -1.17 -5.41
C ASP A 295 -10.90 -1.93 -4.45
N TRP A 296 -11.36 -2.15 -3.22
CA TRP A 296 -10.56 -2.77 -2.16
C TRP A 296 -10.16 -4.21 -2.48
N SER A 297 -10.92 -4.91 -3.31
CA SER A 297 -10.60 -6.28 -3.71
C SER A 297 -9.66 -6.40 -4.91
N ARG A 298 -9.36 -5.31 -5.62
CA ARG A 298 -8.62 -5.35 -6.91
C ARG A 298 -7.30 -6.08 -6.81
N GLY A 299 -6.48 -5.76 -5.81
CA GLY A 299 -5.19 -6.44 -5.61
C GLY A 299 -5.35 -7.91 -5.19
N LEU A 300 -6.32 -8.20 -4.32
CA LEU A 300 -6.63 -9.57 -3.92
C LEU A 300 -7.16 -10.39 -5.12
N HIS A 301 -8.00 -9.79 -5.96
CA HIS A 301 -8.49 -10.42 -7.18
C HIS A 301 -7.33 -10.74 -8.14
N ASP A 302 -6.48 -9.77 -8.46
CA ASP A 302 -5.26 -9.97 -9.26
C ASP A 302 -4.36 -11.08 -8.69
N PHE A 303 -4.18 -11.09 -7.37
CA PHE A 303 -3.41 -12.09 -6.65
C PHE A 303 -4.00 -13.50 -6.78
N CYS A 304 -5.30 -13.64 -6.59
CA CYS A 304 -5.98 -14.93 -6.68
C CYS A 304 -6.05 -15.45 -8.12
N ASP A 305 -6.25 -14.58 -9.10
CA ASP A 305 -6.20 -14.93 -10.53
C ASP A 305 -4.80 -15.42 -10.90
N ALA A 306 -3.75 -14.79 -10.40
CA ALA A 306 -2.38 -15.22 -10.61
C ALA A 306 -2.11 -16.61 -10.00
N ILE A 307 -2.71 -16.95 -8.86
CA ILE A 307 -2.65 -18.29 -8.26
C ILE A 307 -3.35 -19.32 -9.18
N GLN A 308 -4.56 -19.02 -9.62
CA GLN A 308 -5.36 -19.93 -10.45
C GLN A 308 -4.72 -20.21 -11.81
N ASN A 309 -4.10 -19.21 -12.43
CA ASN A 309 -3.54 -19.28 -13.75
C ASN A 309 -2.03 -19.62 -13.77
N GLY A 310 -1.39 -19.74 -12.61
CA GLY A 310 0.05 -19.98 -12.52
C GLY A 310 0.90 -18.80 -13.03
N THR A 311 0.36 -17.58 -13.03
CA THR A 311 1.03 -16.36 -13.49
C THR A 311 1.60 -15.55 -12.34
N GLN A 312 2.21 -14.40 -12.64
CA GLN A 312 2.70 -13.46 -11.63
C GLN A 312 1.62 -12.42 -11.31
N SER A 313 1.39 -12.20 -10.03
CA SER A 313 0.54 -11.10 -9.56
C SER A 313 1.25 -9.75 -9.67
N ARG A 314 0.47 -8.69 -9.79
CA ARG A 314 0.98 -7.32 -9.76
C ARG A 314 1.27 -6.83 -8.34
N VAL A 315 0.71 -7.48 -7.33
CA VAL A 315 0.86 -7.13 -5.90
C VAL A 315 1.69 -8.20 -5.18
N THR A 316 3.00 -8.14 -5.35
CA THR A 316 3.92 -9.17 -4.83
C THR A 316 4.46 -8.84 -3.45
N GLY A 317 4.75 -9.90 -2.68
CA GLY A 317 5.46 -9.77 -1.40
C GLY A 317 6.88 -9.20 -1.56
N ASP A 318 7.56 -9.49 -2.69
CA ASP A 318 8.91 -8.98 -2.99
C ASP A 318 8.92 -7.45 -3.12
N GLN A 319 7.98 -6.86 -3.88
CA GLN A 319 7.84 -5.40 -3.98
C GLN A 319 7.46 -4.80 -2.63
N ALA A 320 6.53 -5.42 -1.90
CA ALA A 320 6.12 -4.95 -0.58
C ALA A 320 7.28 -4.99 0.43
N ALA A 321 8.12 -6.01 0.40
CA ALA A 321 9.32 -6.09 1.23
C ALA A 321 10.34 -5.00 0.87
N HIS A 322 10.52 -4.68 -0.42
CA HIS A 322 11.34 -3.56 -0.85
C HIS A 322 10.80 -2.22 -0.33
N VAL A 323 9.49 -2.01 -0.37
CA VAL A 323 8.86 -0.82 0.20
C VAL A 323 9.10 -0.76 1.73
N VAL A 324 8.98 -1.87 2.45
CA VAL A 324 9.29 -1.91 3.90
C VAL A 324 10.78 -1.63 4.17
N GLU A 325 11.69 -2.10 3.30
CA GLU A 325 13.11 -1.76 3.41
C GLU A 325 13.35 -0.25 3.22
N ILE A 326 12.68 0.39 2.23
CA ILE A 326 12.74 1.85 2.05
C ILE A 326 12.28 2.58 3.30
N LEU A 327 11.15 2.17 3.89
CA LEU A 327 10.59 2.79 5.09
C LEU A 327 11.54 2.64 6.30
N SER A 328 12.14 1.46 6.48
CA SER A 328 13.13 1.21 7.53
C SER A 328 14.42 2.01 7.32
N ALA A 329 14.91 2.07 6.07
CA ALA A 329 16.08 2.86 5.69
C ALA A 329 15.84 4.37 5.85
N THR A 330 14.61 4.84 5.67
CA THR A 330 14.21 6.23 5.93
C THR A 330 14.41 6.59 7.40
N ASP A 331 13.94 5.75 8.32
CA ASP A 331 14.13 5.96 9.76
C ASP A 331 15.61 5.88 10.15
N GLU A 332 16.36 4.95 9.59
CA GLU A 332 17.81 4.83 9.80
C GLU A 332 18.55 6.08 9.32
N SER A 333 18.29 6.52 8.09
CA SER A 333 18.91 7.71 7.51
C SER A 333 18.59 8.97 8.32
N ALA A 334 17.32 9.15 8.70
CA ALA A 334 16.90 10.30 9.50
C ALA A 334 17.57 10.34 10.90
N ARG A 335 17.82 9.16 11.48
CA ARG A 335 18.49 9.03 12.78
C ARG A 335 20.01 9.24 12.70
N THR A 336 20.66 8.73 11.65
CA THR A 336 22.11 8.72 11.50
C THR A 336 22.67 9.91 10.72
N GLY A 337 21.84 10.55 9.89
CA GLY A 337 22.24 11.57 8.92
C GLY A 337 23.05 11.00 7.75
N GLN A 338 23.03 9.68 7.55
CA GLN A 338 23.80 9.01 6.50
C GLN A 338 22.91 8.55 5.35
N THR A 339 23.52 8.42 4.16
CA THR A 339 22.89 7.73 3.03
C THR A 339 22.78 6.23 3.36
N VAL A 340 21.62 5.64 3.10
CA VAL A 340 21.39 4.20 3.25
C VAL A 340 21.19 3.58 1.87
N VAL A 341 21.97 2.51 1.60
CA VAL A 341 21.89 1.73 0.36
C VAL A 341 20.96 0.54 0.58
N LEU A 342 20.02 0.32 -0.34
CA LEU A 342 19.07 -0.77 -0.28
C LEU A 342 19.56 -2.02 -1.00
N LYS A 343 19.09 -3.19 -0.57
CA LYS A 343 19.58 -4.49 -1.04
C LYS A 343 18.49 -5.38 -1.66
N SER A 344 17.24 -5.25 -1.24
CA SER A 344 16.16 -6.10 -1.71
C SER A 344 15.87 -5.89 -3.20
N THR A 345 15.37 -6.92 -3.83
CA THR A 345 15.08 -6.96 -5.26
C THR A 345 13.65 -7.44 -5.49
N PHE A 346 13.05 -6.96 -6.58
CA PHE A 346 11.75 -7.44 -7.05
C PHE A 346 11.65 -7.24 -8.56
N GLU A 347 10.70 -7.92 -9.19
CA GLU A 347 10.35 -7.69 -10.60
C GLU A 347 9.28 -6.61 -10.70
N ILE A 348 9.49 -5.65 -11.62
CA ILE A 348 8.52 -4.57 -11.86
C ILE A 348 7.19 -5.20 -12.29
N PRO A 349 6.07 -4.90 -11.62
CA PRO A 349 4.79 -5.46 -11.96
C PRO A 349 4.33 -5.03 -13.37
N ALA A 350 3.70 -5.95 -14.08
CA ALA A 350 3.10 -5.66 -15.38
C ALA A 350 1.98 -4.60 -15.23
N PRO A 351 1.74 -3.75 -16.24
CA PRO A 351 0.61 -2.83 -16.22
C PRO A 351 -0.72 -3.57 -16.19
N MET A 352 -1.77 -2.89 -15.74
CA MET A 352 -3.14 -3.39 -15.89
C MET A 352 -3.49 -3.52 -17.38
N ASP A 353 -4.33 -4.47 -17.75
CA ASP A 353 -4.63 -4.78 -19.16
C ASP A 353 -5.18 -3.58 -19.92
N PHE A 354 -5.98 -2.74 -19.26
CA PHE A 354 -6.50 -1.51 -19.84
C PHE A 354 -5.44 -0.39 -20.03
N ALA A 355 -4.24 -0.58 -19.50
CA ALA A 355 -3.13 0.39 -19.53
C ALA A 355 -1.86 -0.18 -20.21
N LYS A 356 -1.99 -1.29 -20.92
CA LYS A 356 -0.93 -1.85 -21.79
C LYS A 356 -0.70 -0.98 -23.01
#